data_f3eee9cb7bca22dd6e8d15df0ffc65bb
#
_entry.id   f3eee9cb7bca22dd6e8d15df0ffc65bb
#
_cell.length_a   1.000
_cell.length_b   1.000
_cell.length_c   1.000
_cell.angle_alpha   90.00
_cell.angle_beta   90.00
_cell.angle_gamma   90.00
#
_symmetry.space_group_name_H-M   'P 1'
#
loop_
_entity.id
_entity.type
_entity.pdbx_description
1 polymer ?
#
loop_
_entity_poly.entity_id
_entity_poly.type
_entity_poly.pdbx_seq_one_letter_code
_entity_poly.pdbx_strand_id
1 'polypeptide(L)'
;MKKILVTLLFLLFGTVANADCNIKSGSINILANDFPALRTLVETAKECKGSADFKVTHSAEHNKIAVPALTANPSEFSVRVAANSSIVPLMNADLIRPMNDLVKKYGKGIQESQLITIDGKVMAVAFMANTQHLYVRTDVLKENGIAIPKTYEEVVAASEKIRAAGKMKYPYAAAYKAGWNLAEEFVNMYIAVSYTHLTLPTSVPV
;
A
#
# COMPACT_ATOMS: atom_id res chain seq x y z
N MET A 1 -10.05 -27.67 59.30
CA MET A 1 -10.87 -26.99 58.26
C MET A 1 -9.97 -26.66 57.07
N LYS A 2 -10.02 -27.46 56.02
CA LYS A 2 -9.21 -27.26 54.80
C LYS A 2 -9.96 -26.33 53.88
N LYS A 3 -9.37 -25.17 53.55
CA LYS A 3 -9.91 -24.24 52.57
C LYS A 3 -9.50 -24.77 51.17
N ILE A 4 -10.50 -25.19 50.39
CA ILE A 4 -10.33 -25.56 48.99
C ILE A 4 -10.32 -24.27 48.19
N LEU A 5 -9.16 -23.93 47.58
CA LEU A 5 -8.99 -22.83 46.65
C LEU A 5 -9.38 -23.32 45.27
N VAL A 6 -10.57 -22.96 44.79
CA VAL A 6 -11.00 -23.25 43.40
C VAL A 6 -10.39 -22.20 42.49
N THR A 7 -9.34 -22.56 41.78
CA THR A 7 -8.74 -21.72 40.75
C THR A 7 -9.58 -21.86 39.47
N LEU A 8 -10.40 -20.84 39.19
CA LEU A 8 -11.19 -20.79 37.97
C LEU A 8 -10.26 -20.42 36.79
N LEU A 9 -9.86 -21.44 36.03
CA LEU A 9 -9.06 -21.28 34.82
C LEU A 9 -9.97 -20.77 33.70
N PHE A 10 -10.00 -19.44 33.47
CA PHE A 10 -10.64 -18.84 32.33
C PHE A 10 -9.82 -19.23 31.06
N LEU A 11 -10.25 -20.27 30.37
CA LEU A 11 -9.82 -20.53 28.98
C LEU A 11 -10.40 -19.42 28.09
N LEU A 12 -9.58 -18.43 27.81
CA LEU A 12 -9.82 -17.48 26.73
C LEU A 12 -9.75 -18.26 25.41
N PHE A 13 -10.87 -18.80 24.97
CA PHE A 13 -11.07 -19.18 23.59
C PHE A 13 -11.09 -17.90 22.78
N GLY A 14 -9.94 -17.47 22.28
CA GLY A 14 -9.89 -16.49 21.22
C GLY A 14 -10.68 -17.08 20.04
N THR A 15 -11.88 -16.54 19.80
CA THR A 15 -12.61 -16.83 18.58
C THR A 15 -11.77 -16.29 17.43
N VAL A 16 -11.07 -17.18 16.74
CA VAL A 16 -10.53 -16.87 15.42
C VAL A 16 -11.76 -16.54 14.60
N ALA A 17 -11.91 -15.28 14.22
CA ALA A 17 -12.94 -14.88 13.28
C ALA A 17 -12.58 -15.51 11.93
N ASN A 18 -13.01 -16.75 11.70
CA ASN A 18 -13.01 -17.34 10.39
C ASN A 18 -14.01 -16.51 9.57
N ALA A 19 -13.52 -15.67 8.68
CA ALA A 19 -14.36 -15.11 7.64
C ALA A 19 -14.90 -16.30 6.84
N ASP A 20 -16.20 -16.56 6.93
CA ASP A 20 -16.87 -17.54 6.08
C ASP A 20 -16.95 -16.95 4.67
N CYS A 21 -15.87 -17.14 3.94
CA CYS A 21 -15.67 -16.58 2.60
C CYS A 21 -15.73 -17.68 1.51
N ASN A 22 -16.36 -18.80 1.81
CA ASN A 22 -16.48 -19.92 0.90
C ASN A 22 -17.35 -19.60 -0.33
N ILE A 23 -16.70 -19.25 -1.45
CA ILE A 23 -17.37 -18.93 -2.72
C ILE A 23 -17.84 -20.23 -3.36
N LYS A 24 -19.13 -20.33 -3.60
CA LYS A 24 -19.77 -21.60 -4.04
C LYS A 24 -19.51 -21.94 -5.51
N SER A 25 -19.34 -20.95 -6.37
CA SER A 25 -19.15 -21.16 -7.82
C SER A 25 -18.63 -19.90 -8.49
N GLY A 26 -18.18 -20.01 -9.73
CA GLY A 26 -17.75 -18.92 -10.58
C GLY A 26 -16.26 -18.92 -10.85
N SER A 27 -15.80 -17.91 -11.55
CA SER A 27 -14.39 -17.67 -11.86
C SER A 27 -13.95 -16.31 -11.34
N ILE A 28 -12.78 -16.27 -10.70
CA ILE A 28 -12.13 -15.06 -10.21
C ILE A 28 -10.80 -14.96 -10.91
N ASN A 29 -10.67 -13.99 -11.81
CA ASN A 29 -9.43 -13.69 -12.50
C ASN A 29 -8.91 -12.33 -12.00
N ILE A 30 -7.74 -12.31 -11.39
CA ILE A 30 -7.13 -11.11 -10.80
C ILE A 30 -5.94 -10.68 -11.64
N LEU A 31 -5.89 -9.40 -12.02
CA LEU A 31 -4.69 -8.78 -12.57
C LEU A 31 -4.01 -7.95 -11.47
N ALA A 32 -2.78 -8.27 -11.15
CA ALA A 32 -2.01 -7.66 -10.08
C ALA A 32 -0.57 -7.33 -10.50
N ASN A 33 0.04 -6.37 -9.81
CA ASN A 33 1.47 -6.14 -9.89
C ASN A 33 2.24 -7.34 -9.31
N ASP A 34 3.54 -7.39 -9.58
CA ASP A 34 4.42 -8.47 -9.14
C ASP A 34 5.42 -7.99 -8.08
N PHE A 35 5.06 -8.15 -6.81
CA PHE A 35 5.97 -7.95 -5.69
C PHE A 35 5.55 -8.81 -4.48
N PRO A 36 6.50 -9.15 -3.57
CA PRO A 36 6.29 -10.18 -2.55
C PRO A 36 5.06 -9.96 -1.65
N ALA A 37 4.87 -8.75 -1.11
CA ALA A 37 3.74 -8.48 -0.21
C ALA A 37 2.38 -8.67 -0.90
N LEU A 38 2.25 -8.29 -2.18
CA LEU A 38 1.01 -8.50 -2.94
C LEU A 38 0.78 -9.98 -3.25
N ARG A 39 1.84 -10.73 -3.55
CA ARG A 39 1.73 -12.19 -3.71
C ARG A 39 1.18 -12.84 -2.46
N THR A 40 1.73 -12.51 -1.28
CA THR A 40 1.24 -13.03 0.01
C THR A 40 -0.24 -12.68 0.24
N LEU A 41 -0.65 -11.44 -0.01
CA LEU A 41 -2.03 -11.02 0.13
C LEU A 41 -2.97 -11.83 -0.77
N VAL A 42 -2.60 -12.02 -2.03
CA VAL A 42 -3.44 -12.74 -3.00
C VAL A 42 -3.50 -14.23 -2.67
N GLU A 43 -2.42 -14.85 -2.23
CA GLU A 43 -2.44 -16.24 -1.77
C GLU A 43 -3.34 -16.42 -0.55
N THR A 44 -3.34 -15.48 0.40
CA THR A 44 -4.28 -15.47 1.52
C THR A 44 -5.73 -15.35 1.03
N ALA A 45 -6.00 -14.47 0.07
CA ALA A 45 -7.33 -14.33 -0.52
C ALA A 45 -7.80 -15.61 -1.23
N LYS A 46 -6.88 -16.40 -1.77
CA LYS A 46 -7.18 -17.68 -2.41
C LYS A 46 -7.76 -18.74 -1.44
N GLU A 47 -7.48 -18.61 -0.15
CA GLU A 47 -8.09 -19.48 0.87
C GLU A 47 -9.62 -19.34 0.89
N CYS A 48 -10.16 -18.18 0.45
CA CYS A 48 -11.58 -17.91 0.34
C CYS A 48 -12.25 -18.44 -0.92
N LYS A 49 -11.50 -19.02 -1.86
CA LYS A 49 -12.03 -19.40 -3.18
C LYS A 49 -13.14 -20.43 -3.15
N GLY A 50 -13.19 -21.29 -2.14
CA GLY A 50 -14.14 -22.40 -2.10
C GLY A 50 -14.07 -23.25 -3.36
N SER A 51 -15.20 -23.37 -4.08
CA SER A 51 -15.32 -24.11 -5.35
C SER A 51 -15.10 -23.22 -6.60
N ALA A 52 -14.77 -21.93 -6.43
CA ALA A 52 -14.52 -21.03 -7.56
C ALA A 52 -13.17 -21.35 -8.25
N ASP A 53 -13.12 -21.17 -9.57
CA ASP A 53 -11.85 -21.12 -10.30
C ASP A 53 -11.15 -19.81 -9.97
N PHE A 54 -9.97 -19.87 -9.36
CA PHE A 54 -9.23 -18.70 -8.88
C PHE A 54 -7.90 -18.60 -9.60
N LYS A 55 -7.75 -17.58 -10.43
CA LYS A 55 -6.54 -17.30 -11.20
C LYS A 55 -6.00 -15.92 -10.87
N VAL A 56 -4.69 -15.79 -10.87
CA VAL A 56 -3.99 -14.53 -10.68
C VAL A 56 -2.91 -14.38 -11.73
N THR A 57 -2.91 -13.24 -12.41
CA THR A 57 -1.82 -12.83 -13.29
C THR A 57 -1.00 -11.75 -12.57
N HIS A 58 0.17 -12.12 -12.07
CA HIS A 58 1.16 -11.20 -11.55
C HIS A 58 2.07 -10.72 -12.67
N SER A 59 2.15 -9.40 -12.87
CA SER A 59 2.99 -8.82 -13.90
C SER A 59 3.50 -7.44 -13.51
N ALA A 60 4.80 -7.19 -13.65
CA ALA A 60 5.35 -5.85 -13.53
C ALA A 60 4.78 -4.89 -14.59
N GLU A 61 4.32 -5.43 -15.73
CA GLU A 61 3.70 -4.69 -16.84
C GLU A 61 2.16 -4.58 -16.71
N HIS A 62 1.60 -4.89 -15.53
CA HIS A 62 0.16 -4.94 -15.28
C HIS A 62 -0.61 -3.70 -15.73
N ASN A 63 0.01 -2.51 -15.70
CA ASN A 63 -0.62 -1.28 -16.17
C ASN A 63 -0.79 -1.23 -17.69
N LYS A 64 0.16 -1.79 -18.44
CA LYS A 64 0.07 -1.88 -19.91
C LYS A 64 -0.97 -2.92 -20.36
N ILE A 65 -1.11 -4.00 -19.57
CA ILE A 65 -2.05 -5.09 -19.84
C ILE A 65 -3.49 -4.66 -19.53
N ALA A 66 -3.68 -3.80 -18.51
CA ALA A 66 -4.98 -3.55 -17.90
C ALA A 66 -6.04 -3.06 -18.90
N VAL A 67 -5.74 -2.02 -19.67
CA VAL A 67 -6.75 -1.42 -20.57
C VAL A 67 -7.18 -2.41 -21.66
N PRO A 68 -6.29 -3.03 -22.44
CA PRO A 68 -6.69 -4.00 -23.46
C PRO A 68 -7.51 -5.16 -22.88
N ALA A 69 -7.04 -5.75 -21.76
CA ALA A 69 -7.66 -6.93 -21.17
C ALA A 69 -9.01 -6.64 -20.51
N LEU A 70 -9.20 -5.45 -19.92
CA LEU A 70 -10.48 -5.04 -19.35
C LEU A 70 -11.48 -4.58 -20.42
N THR A 71 -11.01 -4.11 -21.59
CA THR A 71 -11.86 -3.74 -22.72
C THR A 71 -12.36 -4.96 -23.51
N ALA A 72 -11.70 -6.10 -23.38
CA ALA A 72 -12.12 -7.35 -24.02
C ALA A 72 -13.57 -7.71 -23.62
N ASN A 73 -14.31 -8.34 -24.53
CA ASN A 73 -15.70 -8.77 -24.28
C ASN A 73 -15.85 -10.28 -24.54
N PRO A 74 -15.97 -11.12 -23.49
CA PRO A 74 -15.96 -10.75 -22.07
C PRO A 74 -14.59 -10.26 -21.58
N SER A 75 -14.59 -9.45 -20.51
CA SER A 75 -13.36 -8.99 -19.87
C SER A 75 -12.50 -10.17 -19.40
N GLU A 76 -11.20 -10.11 -19.62
CA GLU A 76 -10.28 -11.17 -19.19
C GLU A 76 -10.12 -11.23 -17.66
N PHE A 77 -10.34 -10.11 -16.95
CA PHE A 77 -10.19 -10.02 -15.51
C PHE A 77 -11.45 -9.52 -14.84
N SER A 78 -11.82 -10.16 -13.74
CA SER A 78 -12.93 -9.76 -12.87
C SER A 78 -12.48 -8.82 -11.75
N VAL A 79 -11.20 -8.81 -11.40
CA VAL A 79 -10.61 -7.98 -10.35
C VAL A 79 -9.29 -7.38 -10.83
N ARG A 80 -9.13 -6.09 -10.56
CA ARG A 80 -7.90 -5.35 -10.83
C ARG A 80 -7.31 -4.83 -9.52
N VAL A 81 -6.05 -5.16 -9.24
CA VAL A 81 -5.27 -4.49 -8.20
C VAL A 81 -4.54 -3.30 -8.82
N ALA A 82 -4.84 -2.11 -8.35
CA ALA A 82 -4.38 -0.85 -8.94
C ALA A 82 -3.79 0.09 -7.90
N ALA A 83 -2.90 0.97 -8.32
CA ALA A 83 -2.51 2.14 -7.55
C ALA A 83 -3.55 3.26 -7.71
N ASN A 84 -3.64 4.18 -6.77
CA ASN A 84 -4.58 5.30 -6.82
C ASN A 84 -4.50 6.09 -8.14
N SER A 85 -3.30 6.30 -8.66
CA SER A 85 -3.07 6.99 -9.94
C SER A 85 -3.69 6.29 -11.15
N SER A 86 -4.02 5.01 -11.04
CA SER A 86 -4.64 4.23 -12.12
C SER A 86 -6.16 4.21 -12.07
N ILE A 87 -6.79 4.65 -10.97
CA ILE A 87 -8.25 4.55 -10.80
C ILE A 87 -8.98 5.49 -11.74
N VAL A 88 -8.59 6.76 -11.79
CA VAL A 88 -9.27 7.77 -12.62
C VAL A 88 -9.21 7.43 -14.12
N PRO A 89 -8.07 7.05 -14.70
CA PRO A 89 -8.03 6.57 -16.08
C PRO A 89 -8.96 5.38 -16.35
N LEU A 90 -9.05 4.42 -15.44
CA LEU A 90 -9.95 3.27 -15.60
C LEU A 90 -11.43 3.66 -15.49
N MET A 91 -11.75 4.61 -14.61
CA MET A 91 -13.11 5.19 -14.52
C MET A 91 -13.51 5.91 -15.79
N ASN A 92 -12.64 6.79 -16.30
CA ASN A 92 -12.89 7.56 -17.51
C ASN A 92 -13.07 6.68 -18.75
N ALA A 93 -12.49 5.50 -18.74
CA ALA A 93 -12.63 4.49 -19.80
C ALA A 93 -13.79 3.51 -19.54
N ASP A 94 -14.60 3.71 -18.48
CA ASP A 94 -15.71 2.85 -18.05
C ASP A 94 -15.31 1.37 -17.87
N LEU A 95 -14.08 1.13 -17.42
CA LEU A 95 -13.49 -0.20 -17.24
C LEU A 95 -13.62 -0.76 -15.83
N ILE A 96 -14.06 0.06 -14.88
CA ILE A 96 -14.34 -0.33 -13.49
C ILE A 96 -15.67 0.25 -13.04
N ARG A 97 -16.38 -0.48 -12.17
CA ARG A 97 -17.68 -0.07 -11.66
C ARG A 97 -17.63 0.32 -10.18
N PRO A 98 -18.56 1.13 -9.70
CA PRO A 98 -18.74 1.36 -8.27
C PRO A 98 -18.98 0.05 -7.50
N MET A 99 -18.47 -0.02 -6.28
CA MET A 99 -18.57 -1.17 -5.39
C MET A 99 -19.47 -0.92 -4.17
N ASN A 100 -20.26 0.16 -4.16
CA ASN A 100 -21.13 0.51 -3.03
C ASN A 100 -22.05 -0.64 -2.62
N ASP A 101 -22.62 -1.37 -3.58
CA ASP A 101 -23.46 -2.55 -3.36
C ASP A 101 -22.68 -3.69 -2.68
N LEU A 102 -21.45 -3.95 -3.12
CA LEU A 102 -20.58 -4.98 -2.57
C LEU A 102 -20.11 -4.62 -1.16
N VAL A 103 -19.70 -3.38 -0.96
CA VAL A 103 -19.27 -2.88 0.37
C VAL A 103 -20.46 -2.93 1.35
N LYS A 104 -21.66 -2.52 0.94
CA LYS A 104 -22.84 -2.63 1.79
C LYS A 104 -23.16 -4.07 2.18
N LYS A 105 -22.99 -5.01 1.25
CA LYS A 105 -23.37 -6.42 1.46
C LYS A 105 -22.28 -7.22 2.19
N TYR A 106 -21.01 -6.99 1.87
CA TYR A 106 -19.89 -7.83 2.29
C TYR A 106 -18.83 -7.07 3.08
N GLY A 107 -18.90 -5.74 3.15
CA GLY A 107 -17.85 -4.88 3.71
C GLY A 107 -17.87 -4.78 5.25
N LYS A 108 -18.53 -5.71 5.97
CA LYS A 108 -18.49 -5.71 7.43
C LYS A 108 -17.05 -5.81 7.94
N GLY A 109 -16.61 -4.78 8.66
CA GLY A 109 -15.24 -4.69 9.18
C GLY A 109 -14.26 -3.90 8.31
N ILE A 110 -14.63 -3.52 7.08
CA ILE A 110 -13.86 -2.56 6.30
C ILE A 110 -14.05 -1.18 6.94
N GLN A 111 -12.93 -0.50 7.24
CA GLN A 111 -12.97 0.86 7.78
C GLN A 111 -13.26 1.87 6.66
N GLU A 112 -13.92 2.96 6.99
CA GLU A 112 -14.23 4.02 6.02
C GLU A 112 -12.96 4.59 5.37
N SER A 113 -11.87 4.70 6.13
CA SER A 113 -10.55 5.13 5.64
C SER A 113 -9.94 4.20 4.56
N GLN A 114 -10.44 2.99 4.42
CA GLN A 114 -10.04 2.05 3.38
C GLN A 114 -10.86 2.21 2.08
N LEU A 115 -11.94 2.98 2.11
CA LEU A 115 -12.80 3.17 0.96
C LEU A 115 -12.29 4.32 0.09
N ILE A 116 -11.86 4.02 -1.12
CA ILE A 116 -11.49 5.04 -2.11
C ILE A 116 -12.76 5.52 -2.79
N THR A 117 -13.23 6.68 -2.34
CA THR A 117 -14.50 7.28 -2.80
C THR A 117 -14.21 8.44 -3.75
N ILE A 118 -14.81 8.41 -4.94
CA ILE A 118 -14.72 9.44 -5.96
C ILE A 118 -16.15 9.79 -6.37
N ASP A 119 -16.53 11.05 -6.28
CA ASP A 119 -17.88 11.55 -6.60
C ASP A 119 -19.01 10.75 -5.89
N GLY A 120 -18.80 10.42 -4.62
CA GLY A 120 -19.76 9.66 -3.81
C GLY A 120 -19.85 8.16 -4.14
N LYS A 121 -19.01 7.67 -5.04
CA LYS A 121 -18.95 6.26 -5.45
C LYS A 121 -17.70 5.59 -4.88
N VAL A 122 -17.86 4.46 -4.22
CA VAL A 122 -16.72 3.65 -3.78
C VAL A 122 -16.15 2.93 -4.99
N MET A 123 -15.01 3.37 -5.47
CA MET A 123 -14.36 2.83 -6.67
C MET A 123 -13.30 1.78 -6.39
N ALA A 124 -12.75 1.76 -5.17
CA ALA A 124 -11.78 0.76 -4.75
C ALA A 124 -11.78 0.59 -3.23
N VAL A 125 -11.20 -0.52 -2.76
CA VAL A 125 -10.89 -0.75 -1.34
C VAL A 125 -9.39 -0.81 -1.19
N ALA A 126 -8.83 0.09 -0.36
CA ALA A 126 -7.41 0.11 -0.06
C ALA A 126 -7.04 -1.06 0.87
N PHE A 127 -6.03 -1.80 0.50
CA PHE A 127 -5.45 -2.87 1.32
C PHE A 127 -4.01 -2.56 1.75
N MET A 128 -3.40 -1.55 1.14
CA MET A 128 -2.03 -1.12 1.42
C MET A 128 -1.93 0.40 1.30
N ALA A 129 -1.23 1.02 2.24
CA ALA A 129 -0.80 2.40 2.17
C ALA A 129 0.72 2.45 2.03
N ASN A 130 1.19 3.14 1.00
CA ASN A 130 2.62 3.41 0.84
C ASN A 130 2.94 4.78 1.42
N THR A 131 4.06 4.86 2.12
CA THR A 131 4.57 6.11 2.66
C THR A 131 6.02 6.28 2.25
N GLN A 132 6.41 7.53 2.01
CA GLN A 132 7.80 7.86 1.72
C GLN A 132 8.38 8.57 2.94
N HIS A 133 9.56 8.15 3.36
CA HIS A 133 10.23 8.68 4.53
C HIS A 133 11.71 8.90 4.24
N LEU A 134 12.26 9.93 4.87
CA LEU A 134 13.71 10.09 4.98
C LEU A 134 14.21 9.19 6.14
N TYR A 135 14.92 8.14 5.80
CA TYR A 135 15.63 7.32 6.78
C TYR A 135 17.03 7.90 7.04
N VAL A 136 17.37 8.10 8.29
CA VAL A 136 18.67 8.69 8.67
C VAL A 136 19.48 7.74 9.55
N ARG A 137 20.78 7.68 9.32
CA ARG A 137 21.77 7.08 10.22
C ARG A 137 22.04 8.07 11.33
N THR A 138 21.30 7.97 12.42
CA THR A 138 21.41 8.88 13.58
C THR A 138 22.77 8.85 14.24
N ASP A 139 23.45 7.71 14.22
CA ASP A 139 24.83 7.54 14.67
C ASP A 139 25.80 8.40 13.84
N VAL A 140 25.70 8.31 12.50
CA VAL A 140 26.55 9.10 11.58
C VAL A 140 26.29 10.60 11.73
N LEU A 141 25.02 11.01 11.84
CA LEU A 141 24.68 12.42 12.06
C LEU A 141 25.28 12.93 13.37
N LYS A 142 25.14 12.17 14.46
CA LYS A 142 25.66 12.52 15.78
C LYS A 142 27.17 12.63 15.79
N GLU A 143 27.87 11.66 15.20
CA GLU A 143 29.34 11.69 15.08
C GLU A 143 29.89 12.92 14.35
N ASN A 144 29.12 13.46 13.41
CA ASN A 144 29.49 14.65 12.64
C ASN A 144 28.88 15.95 13.18
N GLY A 145 28.22 15.93 14.34
CA GLY A 145 27.55 17.09 14.93
C GLY A 145 26.48 17.69 14.01
N ILE A 146 25.68 16.83 13.40
CA ILE A 146 24.60 17.22 12.47
C ILE A 146 23.25 16.87 13.13
N ALA A 147 22.33 17.84 13.15
CA ALA A 147 20.95 17.61 13.54
C ALA A 147 20.23 16.77 12.47
N ILE A 148 19.12 16.13 12.84
CA ILE A 148 18.27 15.42 11.86
C ILE A 148 17.72 16.43 10.87
N PRO A 149 18.00 16.29 9.55
CA PRO A 149 17.52 17.20 8.52
C PRO A 149 15.99 17.24 8.44
N LYS A 150 15.44 18.43 8.25
CA LYS A 150 14.00 18.67 8.12
C LYS A 150 13.61 19.23 6.75
N THR A 151 14.58 19.69 5.96
CA THR A 151 14.39 20.21 4.61
C THR A 151 15.35 19.53 3.64
N TYR A 152 15.07 19.67 2.34
CA TYR A 152 15.96 19.14 1.29
C TYR A 152 17.33 19.81 1.31
N GLU A 153 17.38 21.12 1.58
CA GLU A 153 18.64 21.87 1.71
C GLU A 153 19.48 21.34 2.88
N GLU A 154 18.84 21.05 4.00
CA GLU A 154 19.52 20.46 5.16
C GLU A 154 20.05 19.05 4.85
N VAL A 155 19.34 18.25 4.04
CA VAL A 155 19.82 16.93 3.58
C VAL A 155 21.06 17.09 2.71
N VAL A 156 21.08 18.05 1.79
CA VAL A 156 22.25 18.35 0.95
C VAL A 156 23.42 18.79 1.81
N ALA A 157 23.22 19.78 2.69
CA ALA A 157 24.27 20.29 3.58
C ALA A 157 24.84 19.20 4.50
N ALA A 158 23.99 18.34 5.07
CA ALA A 158 24.41 17.19 5.86
C ALA A 158 25.25 16.21 5.04
N SER A 159 24.84 15.94 3.82
CA SER A 159 25.55 15.04 2.90
C SER A 159 26.95 15.58 2.54
N GLU A 160 27.05 16.88 2.26
CA GLU A 160 28.33 17.53 1.97
C GLU A 160 29.28 17.47 3.16
N LYS A 161 28.78 17.75 4.37
CA LYS A 161 29.56 17.70 5.60
C LYS A 161 30.07 16.29 5.90
N ILE A 162 29.23 15.25 5.74
CA ILE A 162 29.64 13.85 5.94
C ILE A 162 30.70 13.43 4.90
N ARG A 163 30.54 13.86 3.64
CA ARG A 163 31.50 13.59 2.57
C ARG A 163 32.82 14.27 2.84
N ALA A 164 32.84 15.55 3.23
CA ALA A 164 34.04 16.30 3.57
C ALA A 164 34.79 15.69 4.75
N ALA A 165 34.08 15.11 5.71
CA ALA A 165 34.68 14.37 6.82
C ALA A 165 35.31 13.02 6.41
N GLY A 166 35.24 12.63 5.15
CA GLY A 166 35.77 11.36 4.63
C GLY A 166 35.06 10.10 5.12
N LYS A 167 33.92 10.24 5.78
CA LYS A 167 33.18 9.11 6.39
C LYS A 167 32.44 8.28 5.38
N MET A 168 31.83 8.91 4.35
CA MET A 168 31.10 8.26 3.30
C MET A 168 31.29 8.94 1.95
N LYS A 169 31.56 8.16 0.91
CA LYS A 169 31.65 8.66 -0.47
C LYS A 169 30.28 9.13 -0.99
N TYR A 170 29.23 8.40 -0.63
CA TYR A 170 27.82 8.64 -1.03
C TYR A 170 26.94 8.72 0.20
N PRO A 171 26.83 9.88 0.87
CA PRO A 171 26.07 10.04 2.11
C PRO A 171 24.56 10.01 1.92
N TYR A 172 24.07 10.21 0.70
CA TYR A 172 22.67 10.17 0.35
C TYR A 172 22.42 9.14 -0.75
N ALA A 173 21.35 8.38 -0.62
CA ALA A 173 20.88 7.45 -1.62
C ALA A 173 19.36 7.57 -1.78
N ALA A 174 18.89 7.58 -3.01
CA ALA A 174 17.48 7.58 -3.35
C ALA A 174 17.20 6.69 -4.56
N ALA A 175 15.95 6.25 -4.70
CA ALA A 175 15.53 5.43 -5.82
C ALA A 175 15.06 6.32 -6.97
N TYR A 176 15.95 6.65 -7.90
CA TYR A 176 15.66 7.51 -9.06
C TYR A 176 15.55 6.76 -10.39
N LYS A 177 15.19 5.49 -10.35
CA LYS A 177 14.88 4.75 -11.58
C LYS A 177 13.72 5.43 -12.30
N ALA A 178 13.89 5.67 -13.60
CA ALA A 178 12.84 6.24 -14.45
C ALA A 178 11.52 5.46 -14.34
N GLY A 179 10.41 6.16 -14.33
CA GLY A 179 9.07 5.63 -14.09
C GLY A 179 8.62 5.89 -12.65
N TRP A 180 8.08 4.88 -11.96
CA TRP A 180 7.43 5.03 -10.66
C TRP A 180 8.29 5.77 -9.61
N ASN A 181 9.50 5.29 -9.35
CA ASN A 181 10.31 5.83 -8.27
C ASN A 181 10.67 7.31 -8.46
N LEU A 182 11.07 7.68 -9.70
CA LEU A 182 11.39 9.07 -10.01
C LEU A 182 10.14 9.97 -9.95
N ALA A 183 8.98 9.46 -10.39
CA ALA A 183 7.72 10.20 -10.34
C ALA A 183 7.28 10.49 -8.90
N GLU A 184 7.41 9.52 -8.00
CA GLU A 184 7.06 9.69 -6.58
C GLU A 184 7.95 10.74 -5.92
N GLU A 185 9.26 10.72 -6.18
CA GLU A 185 10.17 11.73 -5.64
C GLU A 185 9.88 13.12 -6.21
N PHE A 186 9.59 13.19 -7.52
CA PHE A 186 9.17 14.45 -8.14
C PHE A 186 7.89 15.01 -7.50
N VAL A 187 6.89 14.17 -7.24
CA VAL A 187 5.65 14.58 -6.58
C VAL A 187 5.93 15.12 -5.18
N ASN A 188 6.81 14.45 -4.41
CA ASN A 188 7.20 14.94 -3.09
C ASN A 188 7.85 16.33 -3.16
N MET A 189 8.82 16.51 -4.06
CA MET A 189 9.48 17.80 -4.25
C MET A 189 8.50 18.87 -4.75
N TYR A 190 7.61 18.52 -5.67
CA TYR A 190 6.59 19.42 -6.20
C TYR A 190 5.63 19.90 -5.11
N ILE A 191 5.11 18.97 -4.31
CA ILE A 191 4.26 19.31 -3.15
C ILE A 191 5.07 20.19 -2.20
N ALA A 192 6.33 19.83 -1.95
CA ALA A 192 7.22 20.59 -1.10
C ALA A 192 7.37 22.05 -1.53
N VAL A 193 7.56 22.31 -2.78
CA VAL A 193 7.75 23.68 -3.31
C VAL A 193 6.44 24.44 -3.46
N SER A 194 5.36 23.74 -3.82
CA SER A 194 4.06 24.36 -4.10
C SER A 194 3.31 24.80 -2.84
N TYR A 195 3.56 24.17 -1.72
CA TYR A 195 3.01 24.53 -0.41
C TYR A 195 4.13 25.12 0.43
N THR A 196 4.30 26.39 0.47
CA THR A 196 5.43 27.23 0.92
C THR A 196 6.07 26.92 2.30
N HIS A 197 5.76 25.80 2.95
CA HIS A 197 6.31 25.38 4.24
C HIS A 197 6.44 23.86 4.36
N LEU A 198 7.15 23.24 3.41
CA LEU A 198 7.26 21.79 3.42
C LEU A 198 8.44 21.32 4.25
N THR A 199 8.08 20.88 5.42
CA THR A 199 8.91 19.95 6.19
C THR A 199 8.81 18.57 5.55
N LEU A 200 9.95 17.87 5.43
CA LEU A 200 9.95 16.45 5.12
C LEU A 200 9.07 15.72 6.15
N PRO A 201 8.23 14.75 5.72
CA PRO A 201 7.43 13.97 6.65
C PRO A 201 8.36 13.12 7.53
N THR A 202 8.78 13.70 8.66
CA THR A 202 9.71 13.06 9.60
C THR A 202 9.02 12.29 10.72
N SER A 203 7.72 12.44 10.86
CA SER A 203 6.91 11.61 11.76
C SER A 203 5.43 11.72 11.43
N VAL A 204 4.77 10.60 11.32
CA VAL A 204 3.33 10.51 11.55
C VAL A 204 3.19 10.29 13.06
N PRO A 205 2.40 11.08 13.81
CA PRO A 205 2.06 10.70 15.16
C PRO A 205 1.31 9.38 15.13
N VAL A 206 1.77 8.42 15.90
CA VAL A 206 1.10 7.14 16.12
C VAL A 206 -0.13 7.36 16.98
#